data_466a88d20861258705f6afbaa1d62887
#
_entry.id   466a88d20861258705f6afbaa1d62887
#
_cell.length_a   1.000
_cell.length_b   1.000
_cell.length_c   1.000
_cell.angle_alpha   90.00
_cell.angle_beta   90.00
_cell.angle_gamma   90.00
#
_symmetry.space_group_name_H-M   'P 1'
#
loop_
_entity.id
_entity.type
_entity.pdbx_description
1 polymer ?
#
loop_
_entity_poly.entity_id
_entity_poly.type
_entity_poly.pdbx_seq_one_letter_code
_entity_poly.pdbx_strand_id
1 'polypeptide(L)'
;HSFCLSVIRDHFHVIGIDPAFRIAEEGELRLLMQDVLEELIENFYAEGSETFLNFVDQYGTGRNDQKIEELILQLYEYSRSYPQPEKWLKACVDNYEIDPEKMEEADVVQEAKARVRQNLTDVKGFVQQAIEVCELPAGPYMYGEMLDSDLVQIEQLERAETFCQQEQIVSNFTWKRLSGKKDPTVDPELKEKAQGLRKQAKKLIEDLKANYFYAPVDEWIRDMQEAQTAMKMLVLLVQAFAEAFSEKKRQRNLLDFSDME
;
A
#
# COMPACT_ATOMS: atom_id res chain seq x y z
N HIS A 1 22.90 -18.70 -0.61
CA HIS A 1 23.89 -18.06 -1.51
C HIS A 1 25.08 -18.97 -1.90
N SER A 2 25.75 -19.69 -0.97
CA SER A 2 26.91 -20.57 -1.31
C SER A 2 26.57 -21.65 -2.31
N PHE A 3 25.38 -22.26 -2.20
CA PHE A 3 24.89 -23.26 -3.15
C PHE A 3 24.66 -22.63 -4.54
N CYS A 4 23.94 -21.51 -4.61
CA CYS A 4 23.69 -20.81 -5.87
C CYS A 4 24.99 -20.40 -6.55
N LEU A 5 25.97 -19.87 -5.78
CA LEU A 5 27.28 -19.53 -6.29
C LEU A 5 28.04 -20.73 -6.86
N SER A 6 27.94 -21.92 -6.24
CA SER A 6 28.53 -23.15 -6.78
C SER A 6 27.89 -23.54 -8.10
N VAL A 7 26.55 -23.50 -8.19
CA VAL A 7 25.81 -23.79 -9.43
C VAL A 7 26.20 -22.82 -10.55
N ILE A 8 26.30 -21.52 -10.27
CA ILE A 8 26.71 -20.52 -11.25
C ILE A 8 28.14 -20.80 -11.75
N ARG A 9 29.07 -21.13 -10.84
CA ARG A 9 30.46 -21.47 -11.21
C ARG A 9 30.57 -22.71 -12.07
N ASP A 10 29.71 -23.69 -11.83
CA ASP A 10 29.71 -24.95 -12.61
C ASP A 10 29.02 -24.77 -13.97
N HIS A 11 28.11 -23.80 -14.11
CA HIS A 11 27.27 -23.61 -15.29
C HIS A 11 27.40 -22.22 -15.94
N PHE A 12 28.44 -21.44 -15.64
CA PHE A 12 28.65 -20.08 -16.14
C PHE A 12 28.49 -19.95 -17.67
N HIS A 13 28.91 -20.97 -18.41
CA HIS A 13 28.84 -21.03 -19.87
C HIS A 13 27.41 -21.13 -20.41
N VAL A 14 26.46 -21.66 -19.63
CA VAL A 14 25.04 -21.80 -20.01
C VAL A 14 24.32 -20.46 -19.88
N ILE A 15 24.69 -19.69 -18.86
CA ILE A 15 24.05 -18.39 -18.54
C ILE A 15 24.83 -17.20 -19.09
N GLY A 16 25.92 -17.45 -19.84
CA GLY A 16 26.69 -16.40 -20.52
C GLY A 16 27.44 -15.45 -19.57
N ILE A 17 27.81 -15.93 -18.37
CA ILE A 17 28.60 -15.15 -17.41
C ILE A 17 30.09 -15.43 -17.61
N ASP A 18 30.94 -14.40 -17.53
CA ASP A 18 32.40 -14.55 -17.56
C ASP A 18 32.86 -15.38 -16.35
N PRO A 19 33.68 -16.44 -16.54
CA PRO A 19 34.20 -17.25 -15.45
C PRO A 19 35.04 -16.45 -14.41
N ALA A 20 35.54 -15.27 -14.78
CA ALA A 20 36.27 -14.39 -13.90
C ALA A 20 35.37 -13.45 -13.08
N PHE A 21 34.06 -13.72 -13.04
CA PHE A 21 33.13 -12.90 -12.26
C PHE A 21 33.49 -12.91 -10.76
N ARG A 22 33.17 -11.83 -10.09
CA ARG A 22 33.25 -11.71 -8.63
C ARG A 22 31.96 -11.18 -8.03
N ILE A 23 31.75 -11.47 -6.79
CA ILE A 23 30.66 -10.85 -6.03
C ILE A 23 31.12 -9.44 -5.66
N ALA A 24 30.29 -8.45 -5.98
CA ALA A 24 30.56 -7.07 -5.67
C ALA A 24 30.38 -6.80 -4.17
N GLU A 25 31.18 -5.89 -3.63
CA GLU A 25 30.98 -5.38 -2.27
C GLU A 25 29.80 -4.39 -2.23
N GLU A 26 29.10 -4.32 -1.11
CA GLU A 26 27.91 -3.47 -0.96
C GLU A 26 28.22 -1.99 -1.26
N GLY A 27 29.35 -1.49 -0.81
CA GLY A 27 29.79 -0.11 -1.09
C GLY A 27 30.05 0.16 -2.57
N GLU A 28 30.62 -0.81 -3.28
CA GLU A 28 30.83 -0.73 -4.72
C GLU A 28 29.52 -0.74 -5.51
N LEU A 29 28.58 -1.61 -5.11
CA LEU A 29 27.24 -1.67 -5.74
C LEU A 29 26.49 -0.36 -5.55
N ARG A 30 26.56 0.25 -4.37
CA ARG A 30 25.89 1.52 -4.08
C ARG A 30 26.44 2.65 -4.96
N LEU A 31 27.74 2.74 -5.13
CA LEU A 31 28.37 3.73 -6.03
C LEU A 31 27.98 3.46 -7.48
N LEU A 32 27.98 2.20 -7.91
CA LEU A 32 27.57 1.84 -9.27
C LEU A 32 26.09 2.16 -9.53
N MET A 33 25.21 1.93 -8.57
CA MET A 33 23.79 2.32 -8.66
C MET A 33 23.64 3.82 -8.85
N GLN A 34 24.39 4.61 -8.06
CA GLN A 34 24.36 6.06 -8.17
C GLN A 34 24.86 6.55 -9.52
N ASP A 35 26.01 6.05 -10.01
CA ASP A 35 26.54 6.38 -11.33
C ASP A 35 25.50 6.09 -12.44
N VAL A 36 24.83 4.93 -12.36
CA VAL A 36 23.81 4.51 -13.34
C VAL A 36 22.57 5.39 -13.28
N LEU A 37 22.13 5.77 -12.08
CA LEU A 37 20.97 6.66 -11.92
C LEU A 37 21.24 8.05 -12.48
N GLU A 38 22.38 8.65 -12.18
CA GLU A 38 22.78 9.96 -12.71
C GLU A 38 22.79 9.92 -14.24
N GLU A 39 23.47 8.93 -14.85
CA GLU A 39 23.52 8.76 -16.31
C GLU A 39 22.11 8.54 -16.91
N LEU A 40 21.25 7.75 -16.24
CA LEU A 40 19.88 7.49 -16.68
C LEU A 40 19.04 8.78 -16.70
N ILE A 41 19.04 9.52 -15.61
CA ILE A 41 18.24 10.75 -15.48
C ILE A 41 18.72 11.80 -16.47
N GLU A 42 20.04 11.97 -16.65
CA GLU A 42 20.58 12.87 -17.66
C GLU A 42 20.12 12.50 -19.09
N ASN A 43 20.05 11.21 -19.42
CA ASN A 43 19.55 10.75 -20.70
C ASN A 43 18.07 11.09 -20.90
N PHE A 44 17.21 10.88 -19.88
CA PHE A 44 15.80 11.24 -19.94
C PHE A 44 15.58 12.75 -20.07
N TYR A 45 16.42 13.58 -19.42
CA TYR A 45 16.40 15.02 -19.62
C TYR A 45 16.83 15.41 -21.05
N ALA A 46 17.85 14.75 -21.60
CA ALA A 46 18.31 14.99 -22.96
C ALA A 46 17.26 14.62 -24.03
N GLU A 47 16.49 13.56 -23.80
CA GLU A 47 15.33 13.19 -24.63
C GLU A 47 14.19 14.20 -24.52
N GLY A 48 13.99 14.81 -23.34
CA GLY A 48 13.06 15.89 -23.10
C GLY A 48 11.59 15.52 -23.30
N SER A 49 11.21 14.25 -23.03
CA SER A 49 9.81 13.84 -23.17
C SER A 49 8.91 14.60 -22.20
N GLU A 50 7.79 15.10 -22.68
CA GLU A 50 6.81 15.87 -21.87
C GLU A 50 6.32 15.04 -20.67
N THR A 51 6.13 13.73 -20.85
CA THR A 51 5.69 12.83 -19.77
C THR A 51 6.72 12.74 -18.66
N PHE A 52 8.01 12.68 -18.99
CA PHE A 52 9.08 12.66 -17.99
C PHE A 52 9.19 14.00 -17.27
N LEU A 53 9.15 15.11 -17.99
CA LEU A 53 9.24 16.44 -17.39
C LEU A 53 8.07 16.69 -16.43
N ASN A 54 6.84 16.34 -16.81
CA ASN A 54 5.66 16.43 -15.95
C ASN A 54 5.80 15.53 -14.71
N PHE A 55 6.36 14.33 -14.85
CA PHE A 55 6.62 13.44 -13.72
C PHE A 55 7.63 14.07 -12.73
N VAL A 56 8.71 14.65 -13.23
CA VAL A 56 9.72 15.32 -12.39
C VAL A 56 9.14 16.57 -11.72
N ASP A 57 8.35 17.38 -12.43
CA ASP A 57 7.71 18.57 -11.87
C ASP A 57 6.72 18.21 -10.74
N GLN A 58 6.03 17.10 -10.87
CA GLN A 58 5.04 16.65 -9.90
C GLN A 58 5.65 15.95 -8.67
N TYR A 59 6.68 15.13 -8.86
CA TYR A 59 7.24 14.26 -7.81
C TYR A 59 8.63 14.66 -7.35
N GLY A 60 9.34 15.48 -8.11
CA GLY A 60 10.62 16.06 -7.72
C GLY A 60 10.46 17.16 -6.68
N THR A 61 11.56 17.51 -6.02
CA THR A 61 11.57 18.60 -5.00
C THR A 61 11.88 19.99 -5.59
N GLY A 62 12.00 20.08 -6.91
CA GLY A 62 12.29 21.31 -7.65
C GLY A 62 13.72 21.85 -7.50
N ARG A 63 14.60 21.18 -6.75
CA ARG A 63 16.01 21.59 -6.56
C ARG A 63 17.04 20.54 -6.96
N ASN A 64 16.66 19.29 -6.91
CA ASN A 64 17.49 18.15 -7.30
C ASN A 64 16.60 16.94 -7.61
N ASP A 65 17.15 15.92 -8.23
CA ASP A 65 16.46 14.72 -8.65
C ASP A 65 16.46 13.60 -7.56
N GLN A 66 17.01 13.89 -6.40
CA GLN A 66 17.19 12.92 -5.32
C GLN A 66 15.89 12.17 -4.97
N LYS A 67 14.75 12.87 -4.99
CA LYS A 67 13.44 12.24 -4.71
C LYS A 67 13.05 11.23 -5.79
N ILE A 68 13.35 11.54 -7.05
CA ILE A 68 13.10 10.65 -8.19
C ILE A 68 14.02 9.42 -8.10
N GLU A 69 15.30 9.64 -7.81
CA GLU A 69 16.29 8.57 -7.59
C GLU A 69 15.86 7.62 -6.47
N GLU A 70 15.41 8.18 -5.33
CA GLU A 70 14.89 7.40 -4.19
C GLU A 70 13.66 6.57 -4.60
N LEU A 71 12.72 7.11 -5.36
CA LEU A 71 11.54 6.39 -5.84
C LEU A 71 11.93 5.24 -6.78
N ILE A 72 12.87 5.47 -7.69
CA ILE A 72 13.37 4.45 -8.63
C ILE A 72 14.02 3.31 -7.83
N LEU A 73 14.93 3.62 -6.91
CA LEU A 73 15.65 2.61 -6.13
C LEU A 73 14.71 1.81 -5.22
N GLN A 74 13.80 2.48 -4.50
CA GLN A 74 12.83 1.81 -3.64
C GLN A 74 11.96 0.81 -4.42
N LEU A 75 11.44 1.25 -5.57
CA LEU A 75 10.59 0.37 -6.39
C LEU A 75 11.41 -0.75 -7.05
N TYR A 76 12.64 -0.48 -7.48
CA TYR A 76 13.57 -1.49 -7.98
C TYR A 76 13.86 -2.56 -6.93
N GLU A 77 14.30 -2.17 -5.73
CA GLU A 77 14.61 -3.10 -4.64
C GLU A 77 13.39 -3.93 -4.24
N TYR A 78 12.23 -3.28 -4.13
CA TYR A 78 10.99 -3.97 -3.79
C TYR A 78 10.58 -4.97 -4.86
N SER A 79 10.68 -4.61 -6.14
CA SER A 79 10.32 -5.50 -7.26
C SER A 79 11.15 -6.79 -7.28
N ARG A 80 12.41 -6.72 -6.86
CA ARG A 80 13.33 -7.86 -6.79
C ARG A 80 12.96 -8.90 -5.72
N SER A 81 12.06 -8.56 -4.81
CA SER A 81 11.49 -9.52 -3.85
C SER A 81 10.50 -10.49 -4.50
N TYR A 82 10.13 -10.27 -5.76
CA TYR A 82 9.20 -11.11 -6.50
C TYR A 82 9.93 -11.98 -7.52
N PRO A 83 9.48 -13.23 -7.73
CA PRO A 83 10.13 -14.15 -8.69
C PRO A 83 10.12 -13.66 -10.15
N GLN A 84 9.22 -12.75 -10.49
CA GLN A 84 9.06 -12.17 -11.81
C GLN A 84 8.86 -10.64 -11.68
N PRO A 85 9.94 -9.88 -11.44
CA PRO A 85 9.88 -8.44 -11.19
C PRO A 85 9.13 -7.65 -12.27
N GLU A 86 9.40 -7.94 -13.54
CA GLU A 86 8.78 -7.25 -14.68
C GLU A 86 7.25 -7.44 -14.73
N LYS A 87 6.77 -8.66 -14.45
CA LYS A 87 5.33 -8.93 -14.41
C LYS A 87 4.67 -8.22 -13.23
N TRP A 88 5.37 -8.19 -12.10
CA TRP A 88 4.87 -7.50 -10.92
C TRP A 88 4.80 -5.98 -11.17
N LEU A 89 5.83 -5.37 -11.75
CA LEU A 89 5.85 -3.95 -12.12
C LEU A 89 4.73 -3.61 -13.11
N LYS A 90 4.48 -4.49 -14.09
CA LYS A 90 3.35 -4.33 -15.01
C LYS A 90 2.03 -4.37 -14.27
N ALA A 91 1.81 -5.32 -13.37
CA ALA A 91 0.58 -5.42 -12.57
C ALA A 91 0.36 -4.16 -11.71
N CYS A 92 1.45 -3.54 -11.19
CA CYS A 92 1.35 -2.26 -10.50
C CYS A 92 0.75 -1.16 -11.39
N VAL A 93 1.10 -1.10 -12.67
CA VAL A 93 0.51 -0.15 -13.63
C VAL A 93 -0.92 -0.50 -13.95
N ASP A 94 -1.19 -1.79 -14.21
CA ASP A 94 -2.52 -2.29 -14.60
C ASP A 94 -3.56 -2.01 -13.49
N ASN A 95 -3.15 -1.99 -12.22
CA ASN A 95 -4.02 -1.64 -11.08
C ASN A 95 -4.56 -0.20 -11.11
N TYR A 96 -3.92 0.70 -11.84
CA TYR A 96 -4.41 2.07 -12.04
C TYR A 96 -5.36 2.21 -13.24
N GLU A 97 -5.49 1.16 -14.07
CA GLU A 97 -6.36 1.14 -15.24
C GLU A 97 -7.77 0.66 -14.85
N ILE A 98 -8.53 1.54 -14.19
CA ILE A 98 -9.85 1.21 -13.69
C ILE A 98 -10.90 1.65 -14.72
N ASP A 99 -11.63 0.67 -15.25
CA ASP A 99 -12.85 0.90 -16.01
C ASP A 99 -14.00 1.21 -15.03
N PRO A 100 -14.61 2.41 -15.06
CA PRO A 100 -15.68 2.76 -14.15
C PRO A 100 -16.88 1.79 -14.18
N GLU A 101 -17.17 1.19 -15.36
CA GLU A 101 -18.28 0.25 -15.52
C GLU A 101 -17.97 -1.14 -14.90
N LYS A 102 -16.67 -1.46 -14.74
CA LYS A 102 -16.18 -2.73 -14.19
C LYS A 102 -15.36 -2.54 -12.89
N MET A 103 -15.50 -1.40 -12.27
CA MET A 103 -14.72 -1.04 -11.07
C MET A 103 -14.77 -2.14 -10.01
N GLU A 104 -15.94 -2.75 -9.80
CA GLU A 104 -16.12 -3.81 -8.81
C GLU A 104 -15.29 -5.07 -9.08
N GLU A 105 -14.86 -5.29 -10.33
CA GLU A 105 -14.03 -6.43 -10.73
C GLU A 105 -12.52 -6.13 -10.61
N ALA A 106 -12.14 -4.86 -10.44
CA ALA A 106 -10.73 -4.45 -10.35
C ALA A 106 -10.08 -5.03 -9.08
N ASP A 107 -8.88 -5.60 -9.23
CA ASP A 107 -8.15 -6.26 -8.14
C ASP A 107 -7.94 -5.33 -6.95
N VAL A 108 -7.60 -4.06 -7.20
CA VAL A 108 -7.42 -3.06 -6.14
C VAL A 108 -8.69 -2.82 -5.33
N VAL A 109 -9.86 -2.82 -5.98
CA VAL A 109 -11.16 -2.67 -5.32
C VAL A 109 -11.52 -3.93 -4.53
N GLN A 110 -11.27 -5.11 -5.09
CA GLN A 110 -11.48 -6.37 -4.39
C GLN A 110 -10.58 -6.51 -3.16
N GLU A 111 -9.32 -6.10 -3.26
CA GLU A 111 -8.43 -6.08 -2.10
C GLU A 111 -8.89 -5.06 -1.04
N ALA A 112 -9.29 -3.86 -1.44
CA ALA A 112 -9.86 -2.86 -0.54
C ALA A 112 -11.10 -3.41 0.19
N LYS A 113 -12.03 -4.04 -0.53
CA LYS A 113 -13.22 -4.70 0.05
C LYS A 113 -12.85 -5.81 1.03
N ALA A 114 -11.84 -6.61 0.72
CA ALA A 114 -11.35 -7.66 1.63
C ALA A 114 -10.77 -7.08 2.92
N ARG A 115 -9.98 -6.01 2.82
CA ARG A 115 -9.42 -5.28 3.99
C ARG A 115 -10.52 -4.64 4.84
N VAL A 116 -11.51 -4.01 4.19
CA VAL A 116 -12.68 -3.45 4.89
C VAL A 116 -13.40 -4.54 5.67
N ARG A 117 -13.70 -5.70 5.07
CA ARG A 117 -14.37 -6.82 5.75
C ARG A 117 -13.57 -7.34 6.94
N GLN A 118 -12.24 -7.45 6.81
CA GLN A 118 -11.38 -7.88 7.90
C GLN A 118 -11.47 -6.93 9.10
N ASN A 119 -11.35 -5.61 8.86
CA ASN A 119 -11.45 -4.61 9.91
C ASN A 119 -12.84 -4.57 10.55
N LEU A 120 -13.91 -4.80 9.78
CA LEU A 120 -15.29 -4.83 10.30
C LEU A 120 -15.50 -5.95 11.32
N THR A 121 -14.82 -7.08 11.18
CA THR A 121 -14.87 -8.16 12.18
C THR A 121 -14.40 -7.66 13.54
N ASP A 122 -13.30 -6.90 13.59
CA ASP A 122 -12.76 -6.34 14.82
C ASP A 122 -13.67 -5.23 15.37
N VAL A 123 -14.15 -4.32 14.50
CA VAL A 123 -15.09 -3.24 14.86
C VAL A 123 -16.34 -3.81 15.54
N LYS A 124 -16.94 -4.82 14.91
CA LYS A 124 -18.12 -5.51 15.43
C LYS A 124 -17.84 -6.17 16.78
N GLY A 125 -16.70 -6.87 16.87
CA GLY A 125 -16.27 -7.51 18.12
C GLY A 125 -16.12 -6.51 19.27
N PHE A 126 -15.55 -5.34 19.05
CA PHE A 126 -15.43 -4.31 20.08
C PHE A 126 -16.80 -3.74 20.51
N VAL A 127 -17.71 -3.51 19.58
CA VAL A 127 -19.05 -2.99 19.90
C VAL A 127 -19.87 -4.05 20.65
N GLN A 128 -19.82 -5.32 20.23
CA GLN A 128 -20.48 -6.43 20.93
C GLN A 128 -19.95 -6.61 22.34
N GLN A 129 -18.65 -6.59 22.55
CA GLN A 129 -18.05 -6.64 23.89
C GLN A 129 -18.47 -5.43 24.75
N ALA A 130 -18.61 -4.24 24.15
CA ALA A 130 -19.10 -3.06 24.87
C ALA A 130 -20.55 -3.23 25.29
N ILE A 131 -21.41 -3.86 24.47
CA ILE A 131 -22.83 -4.21 24.81
C ILE A 131 -22.83 -5.21 25.96
N GLU A 132 -22.05 -6.29 25.89
CA GLU A 132 -21.92 -7.28 26.94
C GLU A 132 -21.55 -6.64 28.30
N VAL A 133 -20.59 -5.69 28.28
CA VAL A 133 -20.20 -4.95 29.48
C VAL A 133 -21.38 -4.12 30.04
N CYS A 134 -22.23 -3.57 29.18
CA CYS A 134 -23.41 -2.81 29.59
C CYS A 134 -24.46 -3.67 30.25
N GLU A 135 -24.55 -4.96 29.92
CA GLU A 135 -25.50 -5.95 30.45
C GLU A 135 -25.06 -6.57 31.79
N LEU A 136 -23.78 -6.37 32.18
CA LEU A 136 -23.28 -6.88 33.47
C LEU A 136 -24.00 -6.21 34.66
N PRO A 137 -24.09 -6.89 35.82
CA PRO A 137 -24.50 -6.25 37.07
C PRO A 137 -23.60 -5.01 37.32
N ALA A 138 -24.21 -3.87 37.62
CA ALA A 138 -23.55 -2.57 37.72
C ALA A 138 -22.90 -2.04 36.41
N GLY A 139 -23.21 -2.64 35.26
CA GLY A 139 -22.78 -2.15 33.95
C GLY A 139 -23.44 -0.83 33.54
N PRO A 140 -22.85 -0.10 32.58
CA PRO A 140 -23.38 1.19 32.12
C PRO A 140 -24.57 1.01 31.14
N TYR A 141 -25.65 0.44 31.60
CA TYR A 141 -26.87 0.13 30.82
C TYR A 141 -27.38 1.32 29.99
N MET A 142 -27.10 2.55 30.41
CA MET A 142 -27.51 3.77 29.70
C MET A 142 -26.80 3.95 28.35
N TYR A 143 -25.81 3.13 28.00
CA TYR A 143 -25.12 3.16 26.72
C TYR A 143 -25.70 2.19 25.68
N GLY A 144 -26.55 1.24 26.10
CA GLY A 144 -27.10 0.17 25.27
C GLY A 144 -27.67 0.70 23.94
N GLU A 145 -28.64 1.62 23.99
CA GLU A 145 -29.29 2.17 22.79
C GLU A 145 -28.29 2.77 21.79
N MET A 146 -27.23 3.42 22.28
CA MET A 146 -26.22 4.02 21.42
C MET A 146 -25.33 2.96 20.76
N LEU A 147 -24.96 1.92 21.53
CA LEU A 147 -24.18 0.79 21.04
C LEU A 147 -24.97 -0.07 20.05
N ASP A 148 -26.25 -0.30 20.30
CA ASP A 148 -27.13 -0.96 19.36
C ASP A 148 -27.25 -0.19 18.03
N SER A 149 -27.34 1.14 18.12
CA SER A 149 -27.34 1.99 16.93
C SER A 149 -26.02 1.92 16.16
N ASP A 150 -24.88 1.80 16.86
CA ASP A 150 -23.58 1.61 16.23
C ASP A 150 -23.51 0.23 15.54
N LEU A 151 -24.00 -0.82 16.23
CA LEU A 151 -24.01 -2.19 15.68
C LEU A 151 -24.87 -2.29 14.40
N VAL A 152 -26.03 -1.65 14.37
CA VAL A 152 -26.88 -1.61 13.16
C VAL A 152 -26.16 -1.02 11.97
N GLN A 153 -25.40 0.08 12.15
CA GLN A 153 -24.63 0.69 11.06
C GLN A 153 -23.48 -0.21 10.60
N ILE A 154 -22.81 -0.91 11.53
CA ILE A 154 -21.76 -1.88 11.22
C ILE A 154 -22.33 -3.05 10.40
N GLU A 155 -23.49 -3.57 10.79
CA GLU A 155 -24.16 -4.65 10.07
C GLU A 155 -24.66 -4.21 8.68
N GLN A 156 -25.07 -2.96 8.52
CA GLN A 156 -25.36 -2.41 7.19
C GLN A 156 -24.12 -2.38 6.31
N LEU A 157 -22.98 -1.99 6.87
CA LEU A 157 -21.70 -1.98 6.15
C LEU A 157 -21.20 -3.39 5.79
N GLU A 158 -21.42 -4.38 6.67
CA GLU A 158 -21.12 -5.79 6.38
C GLU A 158 -21.96 -6.34 5.21
N ARG A 159 -23.21 -5.90 5.08
CA ARG A 159 -24.14 -6.33 4.02
C ARG A 159 -23.94 -5.59 2.70
N ALA A 160 -23.14 -4.53 2.69
CA ALA A 160 -22.88 -3.77 1.47
C ALA A 160 -22.12 -4.63 0.46
N GLU A 161 -22.70 -4.81 -0.74
CA GLU A 161 -22.15 -5.67 -1.78
C GLU A 161 -21.12 -4.93 -2.64
N THR A 162 -21.31 -3.62 -2.85
CA THR A 162 -20.47 -2.79 -3.71
C THR A 162 -19.61 -1.82 -2.90
N PHE A 163 -18.46 -1.44 -3.49
CA PHE A 163 -17.57 -0.43 -2.89
C PHE A 163 -18.26 0.93 -2.73
N CYS A 164 -19.08 1.32 -3.71
CA CYS A 164 -19.93 2.51 -3.62
C CYS A 164 -20.89 2.48 -2.42
N GLN A 165 -21.54 1.33 -2.17
CA GLN A 165 -22.43 1.20 -1.00
C GLN A 165 -21.64 1.30 0.30
N GLN A 166 -20.44 0.69 0.36
CA GLN A 166 -19.57 0.79 1.52
C GLN A 166 -19.15 2.24 1.78
N GLU A 167 -18.73 2.95 0.72
CA GLU A 167 -18.38 4.38 0.79
C GLU A 167 -19.53 5.21 1.36
N GLN A 168 -20.74 5.06 0.82
CA GLN A 168 -21.91 5.81 1.28
C GLN A 168 -22.24 5.56 2.76
N ILE A 169 -22.12 4.31 3.22
CA ILE A 169 -22.38 3.98 4.60
C ILE A 169 -21.30 4.56 5.52
N VAL A 170 -20.02 4.40 5.16
CA VAL A 170 -18.90 4.92 5.96
C VAL A 170 -18.91 6.45 6.02
N SER A 171 -19.19 7.12 4.89
CA SER A 171 -19.27 8.58 4.83
C SER A 171 -20.39 9.15 5.69
N ASN A 172 -21.49 8.42 5.82
CA ASN A 172 -22.64 8.81 6.64
C ASN A 172 -22.65 8.17 8.04
N PHE A 173 -21.59 7.44 8.41
CA PHE A 173 -21.50 6.78 9.70
C PHE A 173 -21.51 7.78 10.85
N THR A 174 -22.46 7.63 11.77
CA THR A 174 -22.66 8.58 12.87
C THR A 174 -22.56 7.89 14.23
N TRP A 175 -21.70 8.44 15.07
CA TRP A 175 -21.56 8.01 16.46
C TRP A 175 -22.43 8.86 17.37
N LYS A 176 -23.56 8.33 17.80
CA LYS A 176 -24.40 9.03 18.77
C LYS A 176 -23.61 9.31 20.06
N ARG A 177 -23.82 10.48 20.65
CA ARG A 177 -23.20 10.83 21.94
C ARG A 177 -23.68 9.88 23.02
N LEU A 178 -22.77 9.29 23.79
CA LEU A 178 -23.09 8.46 24.93
C LEU A 178 -23.85 9.25 25.98
N SER A 179 -24.77 8.59 26.66
CA SER A 179 -25.59 9.21 27.69
C SER A 179 -24.74 9.82 28.82
N GLY A 180 -25.02 11.08 29.13
CA GLY A 180 -24.41 11.77 30.29
C GLY A 180 -25.03 11.45 31.63
N LYS A 181 -26.00 10.51 31.69
CA LYS A 181 -26.68 10.12 32.91
C LYS A 181 -25.69 9.62 33.96
N LYS A 182 -25.80 10.16 35.17
CA LYS A 182 -25.02 9.69 36.32
C LYS A 182 -25.90 8.75 37.11
N ASP A 183 -25.41 7.55 37.37
CA ASP A 183 -26.06 6.55 38.18
C ASP A 183 -25.02 5.97 39.15
N PRO A 184 -25.20 6.14 40.48
CA PRO A 184 -24.24 5.68 41.46
C PRO A 184 -24.15 4.14 41.57
N THR A 185 -25.10 3.41 40.97
CA THR A 185 -25.07 1.94 40.93
C THR A 185 -24.19 1.39 39.83
N VAL A 186 -23.73 2.25 38.90
CA VAL A 186 -22.84 1.86 37.81
C VAL A 186 -21.40 1.89 38.27
N ASP A 187 -20.70 0.77 38.02
CA ASP A 187 -19.28 0.63 38.30
C ASP A 187 -18.46 1.53 37.33
N PRO A 188 -17.61 2.44 37.85
CA PRO A 188 -16.77 3.29 37.04
C PRO A 188 -15.81 2.51 36.11
N GLU A 189 -15.28 1.35 36.55
CA GLU A 189 -14.36 0.54 35.75
C GLU A 189 -15.07 -0.09 34.54
N LEU A 190 -16.28 -0.64 34.76
CA LEU A 190 -17.10 -1.17 33.65
C LEU A 190 -17.50 -0.06 32.68
N LYS A 191 -17.79 1.12 33.20
CA LYS A 191 -18.10 2.29 32.37
C LYS A 191 -16.92 2.69 31.50
N GLU A 192 -15.72 2.77 32.07
CA GLU A 192 -14.48 3.09 31.32
C GLU A 192 -14.17 2.01 30.30
N LYS A 193 -14.35 0.73 30.64
CA LYS A 193 -14.16 -0.41 29.73
C LYS A 193 -15.08 -0.31 28.51
N ALA A 194 -16.38 -0.08 28.70
CA ALA A 194 -17.33 0.07 27.58
C ALA A 194 -16.97 1.27 26.68
N GLN A 195 -16.58 2.40 27.27
CA GLN A 195 -16.12 3.57 26.52
C GLN A 195 -14.82 3.30 25.74
N GLY A 196 -13.89 2.58 26.33
CA GLY A 196 -12.62 2.19 25.70
C GLY A 196 -12.83 1.30 24.49
N LEU A 197 -13.68 0.27 24.61
CA LEU A 197 -14.04 -0.63 23.50
C LEU A 197 -14.70 0.14 22.35
N ARG A 198 -15.70 0.98 22.66
CA ARG A 198 -16.32 1.83 21.63
C ARG A 198 -15.33 2.79 20.97
N LYS A 199 -14.37 3.35 21.72
CA LYS A 199 -13.33 4.22 21.17
C LYS A 199 -12.41 3.47 20.20
N GLN A 200 -12.09 2.20 20.47
CA GLN A 200 -11.33 1.36 19.55
C GLN A 200 -12.11 1.11 18.25
N ALA A 201 -13.40 0.73 18.35
CA ALA A 201 -14.27 0.57 17.19
C ALA A 201 -14.36 1.87 16.36
N LYS A 202 -14.54 3.01 17.02
CA LYS A 202 -14.59 4.32 16.36
C LYS A 202 -13.30 4.62 15.60
N LYS A 203 -12.13 4.36 16.20
CA LYS A 203 -10.83 4.57 15.57
C LYS A 203 -10.70 3.74 14.30
N LEU A 204 -11.08 2.46 14.33
CA LEU A 204 -11.01 1.61 13.14
C LEU A 204 -11.90 2.10 11.99
N ILE A 205 -13.12 2.58 12.29
CA ILE A 205 -13.98 3.18 11.25
C ILE A 205 -13.37 4.48 10.70
N GLU A 206 -12.76 5.31 11.56
CA GLU A 206 -12.05 6.52 11.12
C GLU A 206 -10.83 6.16 10.23
N ASP A 207 -10.09 5.12 10.60
CA ASP A 207 -8.95 4.61 9.82
C ASP A 207 -9.44 4.03 8.47
N LEU A 208 -10.55 3.30 8.43
CA LEU A 208 -11.16 2.85 7.17
C LEU A 208 -11.57 4.03 6.29
N LYS A 209 -12.19 5.05 6.86
CA LYS A 209 -12.57 6.26 6.13
C LYS A 209 -11.35 6.97 5.55
N ALA A 210 -10.30 7.14 6.32
CA ALA A 210 -9.08 7.83 5.88
C ALA A 210 -8.30 7.07 4.81
N ASN A 211 -8.30 5.72 4.86
CA ASN A 211 -7.46 4.92 3.97
C ASN A 211 -8.18 4.46 2.69
N TYR A 212 -9.50 4.25 2.74
CA TYR A 212 -10.26 3.66 1.62
C TYR A 212 -11.41 4.53 1.12
N PHE A 213 -11.96 5.41 1.95
CA PHE A 213 -13.14 6.21 1.63
C PHE A 213 -12.90 7.70 1.89
N TYR A 214 -11.70 8.19 1.55
CA TYR A 214 -11.29 9.59 1.75
C TYR A 214 -11.97 10.56 0.77
N ALA A 215 -12.48 10.05 -0.35
CA ALA A 215 -13.21 10.79 -1.37
C ALA A 215 -14.39 9.96 -1.91
N PRO A 216 -15.38 10.58 -2.56
CA PRO A 216 -16.40 9.87 -3.35
C PRO A 216 -15.75 8.96 -4.39
N VAL A 217 -16.40 7.82 -4.69
CA VAL A 217 -15.82 6.79 -5.56
C VAL A 217 -15.44 7.30 -6.95
N ASP A 218 -16.25 8.17 -7.55
CA ASP A 218 -15.96 8.77 -8.87
C ASP A 218 -14.76 9.73 -8.84
N GLU A 219 -14.51 10.40 -7.72
CA GLU A 219 -13.31 11.21 -7.51
C GLU A 219 -12.10 10.30 -7.32
N TRP A 220 -12.23 9.26 -6.51
CA TRP A 220 -11.19 8.25 -6.31
C TRP A 220 -10.77 7.57 -7.63
N ILE A 221 -11.73 7.17 -8.50
CA ILE A 221 -11.44 6.61 -9.83
C ILE A 221 -10.64 7.60 -10.68
N ARG A 222 -11.04 8.86 -10.67
CA ARG A 222 -10.36 9.94 -11.42
C ARG A 222 -8.93 10.12 -10.94
N ASP A 223 -8.72 10.18 -9.62
CA ASP A 223 -7.38 10.27 -9.03
C ASP A 223 -6.49 9.10 -9.44
N MET A 224 -7.04 7.88 -9.46
CA MET A 224 -6.33 6.68 -9.91
C MET A 224 -5.94 6.79 -11.40
N GLN A 225 -6.85 7.22 -12.26
CA GLN A 225 -6.58 7.40 -13.69
C GLN A 225 -5.52 8.49 -13.95
N GLU A 226 -5.56 9.59 -13.21
CA GLU A 226 -4.55 10.64 -13.29
C GLU A 226 -3.18 10.14 -12.82
N ALA A 227 -3.13 9.36 -11.74
CA ALA A 227 -1.89 8.76 -11.22
C ALA A 227 -1.30 7.69 -12.16
N GLN A 228 -2.09 7.09 -13.06
CA GLN A 228 -1.63 6.06 -13.98
C GLN A 228 -0.44 6.50 -14.83
N THR A 229 -0.50 7.72 -15.36
CA THR A 229 0.57 8.26 -16.21
C THR A 229 1.89 8.37 -15.44
N ALA A 230 1.84 8.83 -14.21
CA ALA A 230 2.99 8.92 -13.33
C ALA A 230 3.54 7.52 -12.96
N MET A 231 2.65 6.57 -12.67
CA MET A 231 3.05 5.19 -12.37
C MET A 231 3.70 4.52 -13.60
N LYS A 232 3.15 4.72 -14.80
CA LYS A 232 3.76 4.24 -16.05
C LYS A 232 5.16 4.80 -16.24
N MET A 233 5.37 6.08 -15.98
CA MET A 233 6.70 6.71 -16.07
C MET A 233 7.65 6.14 -15.03
N LEU A 234 7.23 6.01 -13.77
CA LEU A 234 8.07 5.44 -12.72
C LEU A 234 8.49 3.99 -13.05
N VAL A 235 7.57 3.16 -13.50
CA VAL A 235 7.89 1.78 -13.91
C VAL A 235 8.85 1.75 -15.10
N LEU A 236 8.67 2.63 -16.08
CA LEU A 236 9.61 2.78 -17.20
C LEU A 236 11.02 3.12 -16.72
N LEU A 237 11.16 4.08 -15.81
CA LEU A 237 12.44 4.47 -15.21
C LEU A 237 13.08 3.31 -14.43
N VAL A 238 12.29 2.55 -13.66
CA VAL A 238 12.78 1.37 -12.93
C VAL A 238 13.28 0.27 -13.87
N GLN A 239 12.56 0.01 -14.96
CA GLN A 239 12.98 -0.98 -15.96
C GLN A 239 14.25 -0.55 -16.68
N ALA A 240 14.33 0.71 -17.12
CA ALA A 240 15.51 1.26 -17.74
C ALA A 240 16.72 1.25 -16.79
N PHE A 241 16.52 1.57 -15.51
CA PHE A 241 17.56 1.44 -14.50
C PHE A 241 18.02 -0.01 -14.32
N ALA A 242 17.10 -0.96 -14.22
CA ALA A 242 17.42 -2.38 -14.06
C ALA A 242 18.28 -2.92 -15.21
N GLU A 243 17.93 -2.56 -16.46
CA GLU A 243 18.70 -2.93 -17.66
C GLU A 243 20.09 -2.29 -17.64
N ALA A 244 20.19 -0.98 -17.41
CA ALA A 244 21.45 -0.25 -17.39
C ALA A 244 22.37 -0.76 -16.28
N PHE A 245 21.82 -1.01 -15.08
CA PHE A 245 22.59 -1.52 -13.95
C PHE A 245 23.09 -2.95 -14.20
N SER A 246 22.23 -3.82 -14.74
CA SER A 246 22.63 -5.18 -15.14
C SER A 246 23.76 -5.17 -16.17
N GLU A 247 23.66 -4.31 -17.18
CA GLU A 247 24.71 -4.17 -18.21
C GLU A 247 26.02 -3.64 -17.63
N LYS A 248 25.99 -2.62 -16.74
CA LYS A 248 27.20 -2.11 -16.06
C LYS A 248 27.84 -3.17 -15.16
N LYS A 249 27.03 -3.99 -14.45
CA LYS A 249 27.58 -5.14 -13.69
C LYS A 249 28.25 -6.15 -14.61
N ARG A 250 27.64 -6.49 -15.74
CA ARG A 250 28.19 -7.42 -16.72
C ARG A 250 29.52 -6.92 -17.29
N GLN A 251 29.62 -5.64 -17.67
CA GLN A 251 30.83 -5.03 -18.17
C GLN A 251 32.00 -5.06 -17.19
N ARG A 252 31.68 -5.02 -15.87
CA ARG A 252 32.68 -5.08 -14.80
C ARG A 252 32.87 -6.50 -14.23
N ASN A 253 32.24 -7.52 -14.82
CA ASN A 253 32.23 -8.91 -14.35
C ASN A 253 31.78 -9.02 -12.88
N LEU A 254 30.74 -8.27 -12.50
CA LEU A 254 30.19 -8.23 -11.16
C LEU A 254 28.85 -8.97 -11.10
N LEU A 255 28.63 -9.65 -9.98
CA LEU A 255 27.33 -10.15 -9.56
C LEU A 255 27.00 -9.63 -8.17
N ASP A 256 25.75 -9.31 -7.93
CA ASP A 256 25.22 -9.11 -6.57
C ASP A 256 24.54 -10.37 -6.04
N PHE A 257 24.10 -10.33 -4.79
CA PHE A 257 23.43 -11.48 -4.18
C PHE A 257 22.09 -11.80 -4.83
N SER A 258 21.38 -10.80 -5.35
CA SER A 258 20.09 -11.01 -6.02
C SER A 258 20.25 -11.60 -7.44
N ASP A 259 21.41 -11.43 -8.07
CA ASP A 259 21.69 -12.08 -9.37
C ASP A 259 21.87 -13.60 -9.21
N MET A 260 22.03 -14.10 -7.99
CA MET A 260 22.23 -15.52 -7.71
C MET A 260 20.93 -16.28 -7.41
N GLU A 261 19.82 -15.57 -7.27
CA GLU A 261 18.49 -16.14 -6.98
C GLU A 261 17.64 -16.29 -8.23
#